data_f36892ecbbf3d0d52186268cd4766dae
#
_entry.id   f36892ecbbf3d0d52186268cd4766dae
#
_cell.length_a   1.000
_cell.length_b   1.000
_cell.length_c   1.000
_cell.angle_alpha   90.00
_cell.angle_beta   90.00
_cell.angle_gamma   90.00
#
_symmetry.space_group_name_H-M   'P 1'
#
loop_
_entity.id
_entity.type
_entity.pdbx_description
1 polymer ?
#
loop_
_entity_poly.entity_id
_entity_poly.type
_entity_poly.pdbx_seq_one_letter_code
_entity_poly.pdbx_strand_id
1 'polypeptide(L)'
;MGRPILYVPGIMDMNEVETVAGVVVLGHVANMTAQYETELDVPVARAIVMQSARQVAKEAYMTQGRPEMYNEDMVHYVTDDQFAYAAAVNGIMQRDEPAACLYMGKFFAESLLFAETGNSIGAIQIAGTGSQTQIPFFVTACDYTLMGEEFFAASAYLSKEPELIAGI
;
A
#
# COMPACT_ATOMS: atom_id res chain seq x y z
N MET A 1 -17.62 -12.50 -6.22
CA MET A 1 -16.76 -11.33 -6.09
C MET A 1 -15.56 -11.64 -5.24
N GLY A 2 -14.39 -11.26 -5.70
CA GLY A 2 -13.16 -11.47 -4.95
C GLY A 2 -13.05 -10.56 -3.73
N ARG A 3 -12.20 -10.97 -2.80
CA ARG A 3 -11.89 -10.13 -1.64
C ARG A 3 -10.98 -8.99 -2.09
N PRO A 4 -11.05 -7.82 -1.43
CA PRO A 4 -10.26 -6.67 -1.87
C PRO A 4 -8.78 -6.82 -1.56
N ILE A 5 -7.97 -5.94 -2.16
CA ILE A 5 -6.57 -5.76 -1.81
C ILE A 5 -6.48 -4.54 -0.90
N LEU A 6 -5.86 -4.72 0.25
CA LEU A 6 -5.62 -3.65 1.21
C LEU A 6 -4.20 -3.13 1.03
N TYR A 7 -4.06 -1.81 0.87
CA TYR A 7 -2.77 -1.16 0.72
C TYR A 7 -2.57 -0.13 1.83
N VAL A 8 -1.55 -0.33 2.65
CA VAL A 8 -1.26 0.53 3.81
C VAL A 8 0.05 1.28 3.55
N PRO A 9 -0.01 2.59 3.27
CA PRO A 9 1.18 3.36 2.94
C PRO A 9 2.01 3.83 4.15
N GLY A 10 1.65 3.41 5.35
CA GLY A 10 2.31 3.83 6.59
C GLY A 10 1.63 5.04 7.21
N ILE A 11 2.18 5.51 8.32
CA ILE A 11 1.59 6.60 9.10
C ILE A 11 2.31 7.93 8.93
N MET A 12 3.41 7.98 8.19
CA MET A 12 4.18 9.20 8.00
C MET A 12 3.68 10.00 6.80
N ASP A 13 4.10 11.27 6.73
CA ASP A 13 3.68 12.16 5.67
C ASP A 13 4.63 12.12 4.47
N MET A 14 4.32 12.89 3.42
CA MET A 14 5.06 12.90 2.15
C MET A 14 6.48 13.47 2.26
N ASN A 15 6.85 14.05 3.41
CA ASN A 15 8.22 14.45 3.67
C ASN A 15 9.16 13.27 3.95
N GLU A 16 8.61 12.07 4.15
CA GLU A 16 9.40 10.86 4.33
C GLU A 16 9.60 10.14 3.01
N VAL A 17 10.85 9.76 2.71
CA VAL A 17 11.20 9.08 1.47
C VAL A 17 10.45 7.76 1.33
N GLU A 18 10.28 7.03 2.43
CA GLU A 18 9.56 5.75 2.43
C GLU A 18 8.09 5.92 2.08
N THR A 19 7.46 7.02 2.50
CA THR A 19 6.08 7.32 2.14
C THR A 19 5.96 7.63 0.66
N VAL A 20 6.89 8.41 0.11
CA VAL A 20 6.92 8.71 -1.33
C VAL A 20 7.10 7.43 -2.13
N ALA A 21 8.02 6.56 -1.71
CA ALA A 21 8.23 5.28 -2.37
C ALA A 21 6.97 4.41 -2.33
N GLY A 22 6.26 4.41 -1.20
CA GLY A 22 5.00 3.69 -1.06
C GLY A 22 3.92 4.19 -2.01
N VAL A 23 3.83 5.50 -2.22
CA VAL A 23 2.87 6.08 -3.17
C VAL A 23 3.22 5.70 -4.61
N VAL A 24 4.50 5.66 -4.96
CA VAL A 24 4.94 5.20 -6.29
C VAL A 24 4.52 3.75 -6.53
N VAL A 25 4.78 2.88 -5.57
CA VAL A 25 4.39 1.47 -5.68
C VAL A 25 2.88 1.32 -5.75
N LEU A 26 2.14 2.19 -5.05
CA LEU A 26 0.67 2.19 -5.11
C LEU A 26 0.18 2.39 -6.55
N GLY A 27 0.82 3.27 -7.31
CA GLY A 27 0.45 3.47 -8.70
C GLY A 27 0.53 2.19 -9.51
N HIS A 28 1.56 1.40 -9.31
CA HIS A 28 1.72 0.11 -9.97
C HIS A 28 0.65 -0.90 -9.51
N VAL A 29 0.39 -0.96 -8.22
CA VAL A 29 -0.64 -1.84 -7.65
C VAL A 29 -2.03 -1.45 -8.20
N ALA A 30 -2.32 -0.15 -8.30
CA ALA A 30 -3.57 0.33 -8.86
C ALA A 30 -3.73 -0.07 -10.33
N ASN A 31 -2.64 -0.02 -11.11
CA ASN A 31 -2.67 -0.52 -12.49
C ASN A 31 -3.05 -2.00 -12.53
N MET A 32 -2.48 -2.80 -11.63
CA MET A 32 -2.78 -4.23 -11.58
C MET A 32 -4.22 -4.50 -11.15
N THR A 33 -4.72 -3.79 -10.14
CA THR A 33 -6.10 -3.97 -9.68
C THR A 33 -7.10 -3.55 -10.75
N ALA A 34 -6.78 -2.52 -11.53
CA ALA A 34 -7.62 -2.12 -12.66
C ALA A 34 -7.64 -3.20 -13.73
N GLN A 35 -6.48 -3.76 -14.06
CA GLN A 35 -6.33 -4.79 -15.08
C GLN A 35 -7.10 -6.06 -14.72
N TYR A 36 -7.06 -6.47 -13.46
CA TYR A 36 -7.68 -7.71 -12.99
C TYR A 36 -9.06 -7.49 -12.35
N GLU A 37 -9.58 -6.27 -12.42
CA GLU A 37 -10.92 -5.92 -11.90
C GLU A 37 -11.08 -6.27 -10.41
N THR A 38 -10.04 -6.02 -9.62
CA THR A 38 -10.01 -6.28 -8.19
C THR A 38 -10.22 -4.98 -7.43
N GLU A 39 -10.98 -5.01 -6.34
CA GLU A 39 -11.16 -3.84 -5.49
C GLU A 39 -9.89 -3.52 -4.72
N LEU A 40 -9.62 -2.22 -4.59
CA LEU A 40 -8.46 -1.71 -3.85
C LEU A 40 -8.95 -0.78 -2.74
N ASP A 41 -8.44 -0.98 -1.53
CA ASP A 41 -8.76 -0.15 -0.37
C ASP A 41 -7.46 0.41 0.23
N VAL A 42 -7.38 1.73 0.35
CA VAL A 42 -6.16 2.42 0.79
C VAL A 42 -6.49 3.36 1.95
N PRO A 43 -6.46 2.87 3.20
CA PRO A 43 -6.63 3.75 4.36
C PRO A 43 -5.35 4.55 4.61
N VAL A 44 -5.47 5.85 4.77
CA VAL A 44 -4.32 6.74 4.97
C VAL A 44 -4.43 7.52 6.26
N ALA A 45 -3.28 7.92 6.80
CA ALA A 45 -3.18 8.64 8.06
C ALA A 45 -2.92 10.14 7.87
N ARG A 46 -2.66 10.58 6.66
CA ARG A 46 -2.33 11.99 6.37
C ARG A 46 -3.10 12.49 5.17
N ALA A 47 -3.60 13.73 5.26
CA ALA A 47 -4.39 14.32 4.18
C ALA A 47 -3.58 14.50 2.90
N ILE A 48 -2.31 14.87 3.00
CA ILE A 48 -1.45 15.05 1.81
C ILE A 48 -1.19 13.70 1.14
N VAL A 49 -0.97 12.66 1.93
CA VAL A 49 -0.81 11.30 1.39
C VAL A 49 -2.10 10.87 0.68
N MET A 50 -3.26 11.20 1.25
CA MET A 50 -4.54 10.90 0.61
C MET A 50 -4.64 11.54 -0.77
N GLN A 51 -4.30 12.83 -0.87
CA GLN A 51 -4.35 13.54 -2.15
C GLN A 51 -3.42 12.93 -3.18
N SER A 52 -2.18 12.64 -2.78
CA SER A 52 -1.19 12.04 -3.67
C SER A 52 -1.60 10.64 -4.11
N ALA A 53 -2.11 9.84 -3.17
CA ALA A 53 -2.55 8.48 -3.47
C ALA A 53 -3.77 8.47 -4.39
N ARG A 54 -4.72 9.38 -4.19
CA ARG A 54 -5.88 9.52 -5.08
C ARG A 54 -5.46 9.88 -6.49
N GLN A 55 -4.52 10.81 -6.62
CA GLN A 55 -4.03 11.23 -7.93
C GLN A 55 -3.37 10.08 -8.66
N VAL A 56 -2.50 9.35 -7.98
CA VAL A 56 -1.78 8.21 -8.55
C VAL A 56 -2.74 7.09 -8.94
N ALA A 57 -3.71 6.77 -8.08
CA ALA A 57 -4.70 5.73 -8.36
C ALA A 57 -5.58 6.12 -9.55
N LYS A 58 -6.06 7.37 -9.58
CA LYS A 58 -6.89 7.86 -10.68
C LYS A 58 -6.17 7.76 -12.01
N GLU A 59 -4.91 8.18 -12.06
CA GLU A 59 -4.11 8.09 -13.28
C GLU A 59 -3.93 6.64 -13.73
N ALA A 60 -3.72 5.74 -12.77
CA ALA A 60 -3.56 4.32 -13.08
C ALA A 60 -4.81 3.74 -13.72
N TYR A 61 -6.00 4.02 -13.16
CA TYR A 61 -7.25 3.52 -13.71
C TYR A 61 -7.55 4.12 -15.08
N MET A 62 -7.23 5.39 -15.26
CA MET A 62 -7.39 6.03 -16.58
C MET A 62 -6.45 5.43 -17.62
N THR A 63 -5.20 5.19 -17.25
CA THR A 63 -4.20 4.58 -18.15
C THR A 63 -4.61 3.18 -18.58
N GLN A 64 -5.24 2.43 -17.67
CA GLN A 64 -5.72 1.08 -17.98
C GLN A 64 -7.06 1.07 -18.73
N GLY A 65 -7.63 2.24 -19.04
CA GLY A 65 -8.89 2.33 -19.72
C GLY A 65 -10.08 1.92 -18.87
N ARG A 66 -9.95 2.04 -17.56
CA ARG A 66 -10.98 1.65 -16.60
C ARG A 66 -11.33 2.80 -15.64
N PRO A 67 -11.61 4.02 -16.15
CA PRO A 67 -11.88 5.15 -15.25
C PRO A 67 -13.12 4.94 -14.39
N GLU A 68 -14.07 4.12 -14.83
CA GLU A 68 -15.27 3.80 -14.08
C GLU A 68 -15.02 3.01 -12.79
N MET A 69 -13.87 2.35 -12.70
CA MET A 69 -13.50 1.62 -11.49
C MET A 69 -12.94 2.52 -10.40
N TYR A 70 -12.51 3.74 -10.76
CA TYR A 70 -11.96 4.65 -9.77
C TYR A 70 -13.10 5.28 -8.96
N ASN A 71 -12.94 5.23 -7.63
CA ASN A 71 -13.82 5.88 -6.66
C ASN A 71 -12.92 6.57 -5.65
N GLU A 72 -13.19 7.85 -5.38
CA GLU A 72 -12.38 8.59 -4.40
C GLU A 72 -12.35 7.92 -3.03
N ASP A 73 -13.43 7.25 -2.65
CA ASP A 73 -13.53 6.59 -1.35
C ASP A 73 -12.62 5.37 -1.21
N MET A 74 -12.04 4.88 -2.29
CA MET A 74 -11.07 3.78 -2.20
C MET A 74 -9.78 4.22 -1.50
N VAL A 75 -9.46 5.52 -1.56
CA VAL A 75 -8.36 6.11 -0.78
C VAL A 75 -9.03 7.04 0.23
N HIS A 76 -8.99 6.67 1.49
CA HIS A 76 -9.73 7.42 2.52
C HIS A 76 -8.86 7.73 3.73
N TYR A 77 -9.04 8.96 4.22
CA TYR A 77 -8.40 9.40 5.44
C TYR A 77 -9.08 8.75 6.65
N VAL A 78 -8.27 8.19 7.55
CA VAL A 78 -8.77 7.55 8.76
C VAL A 78 -8.51 8.44 9.98
N THR A 79 -7.23 8.61 10.33
CA THR A 79 -6.78 9.46 11.43
C THR A 79 -5.26 9.53 11.38
N ASP A 80 -4.68 10.60 11.93
CA ASP A 80 -3.24 10.72 12.05
C ASP A 80 -2.70 10.20 13.38
N ASP A 81 -3.56 9.73 14.28
CA ASP A 81 -3.15 9.09 15.52
C ASP A 81 -2.73 7.65 15.25
N GLN A 82 -1.51 7.30 15.67
CA GLN A 82 -0.92 6.00 15.38
C GLN A 82 -1.78 4.83 15.86
N PHE A 83 -2.22 4.88 17.10
CA PHE A 83 -2.97 3.77 17.69
C PHE A 83 -4.39 3.68 17.15
N ALA A 84 -5.04 4.82 16.95
CA ALA A 84 -6.37 4.85 16.34
C ALA A 84 -6.33 4.36 14.90
N TYR A 85 -5.29 4.75 14.14
CA TYR A 85 -5.09 4.28 12.79
C TYR A 85 -4.90 2.76 12.75
N ALA A 86 -4.04 2.24 13.63
CA ALA A 86 -3.80 0.79 13.72
C ALA A 86 -5.09 0.03 14.04
N ALA A 87 -5.88 0.54 14.98
CA ALA A 87 -7.15 -0.09 15.34
C ALA A 87 -8.14 -0.07 14.18
N ALA A 88 -8.23 1.03 13.45
CA ALA A 88 -9.13 1.17 12.31
C ALA A 88 -8.75 0.24 11.16
N VAL A 89 -7.47 0.18 10.82
CA VAL A 89 -6.97 -0.73 9.77
C VAL A 89 -7.20 -2.18 10.17
N ASN A 90 -6.94 -2.51 11.42
CA ASN A 90 -7.17 -3.84 11.94
C ASN A 90 -8.65 -4.23 11.82
N GLY A 91 -9.55 -3.29 12.10
CA GLY A 91 -10.99 -3.49 11.93
C GLY A 91 -11.38 -3.74 10.48
N ILE A 92 -10.78 -3.01 9.54
CA ILE A 92 -10.99 -3.23 8.12
C ILE A 92 -10.55 -4.64 7.72
N MET A 93 -9.39 -5.08 8.20
CA MET A 93 -8.87 -6.41 7.90
C MET A 93 -9.79 -7.52 8.39
N GLN A 94 -10.31 -7.38 9.59
CA GLN A 94 -11.20 -8.38 10.18
C GLN A 94 -12.58 -8.38 9.52
N ARG A 95 -13.09 -7.22 9.13
CA ARG A 95 -14.42 -7.10 8.51
C ARG A 95 -14.41 -7.54 7.06
N ASP A 96 -13.45 -7.04 6.28
CA ASP A 96 -13.44 -7.22 4.83
C ASP A 96 -12.63 -8.44 4.38
N GLU A 97 -11.78 -8.96 5.24
CA GLU A 97 -10.92 -10.11 4.98
C GLU A 97 -10.21 -10.00 3.62
N PRO A 98 -9.35 -8.99 3.43
CA PRO A 98 -8.69 -8.80 2.14
C PRO A 98 -7.90 -10.04 1.71
N ALA A 99 -7.86 -10.28 0.41
CA ALA A 99 -7.11 -11.39 -0.15
C ALA A 99 -5.61 -11.16 -0.01
N ALA A 100 -5.18 -9.91 -0.09
CA ALA A 100 -3.78 -9.51 0.07
C ALA A 100 -3.70 -8.21 0.83
N CYS A 101 -2.65 -8.07 1.64
CA CYS A 101 -2.34 -6.87 2.39
C CYS A 101 -0.93 -6.43 2.02
N LEU A 102 -0.79 -5.18 1.55
CA LEU A 102 0.50 -4.61 1.18
C LEU A 102 0.82 -3.47 2.14
N TYR A 103 1.98 -3.57 2.80
CA TYR A 103 2.46 -2.58 3.75
C TYR A 103 3.69 -1.92 3.15
N MET A 104 3.52 -0.77 2.51
CA MET A 104 4.58 -0.12 1.74
C MET A 104 4.82 1.29 2.24
N GLY A 105 5.81 1.47 3.11
CA GLY A 105 6.14 2.77 3.67
C GLY A 105 6.95 2.65 4.94
N LYS A 106 6.79 3.62 5.84
CA LYS A 106 7.48 3.62 7.12
C LYS A 106 6.51 3.20 8.22
N PHE A 107 6.91 2.20 8.99
CA PHE A 107 6.09 1.61 10.03
C PHE A 107 6.83 1.59 11.36
N PHE A 108 6.06 1.48 12.42
CA PHE A 108 6.54 1.37 13.80
C PHE A 108 5.93 0.11 14.44
N ALA A 109 5.62 0.16 15.72
CA ALA A 109 5.09 -1.00 16.44
C ALA A 109 3.77 -1.55 15.87
N GLU A 110 2.97 -0.71 15.22
CA GLU A 110 1.70 -1.12 14.61
C GLU A 110 1.87 -2.17 13.51
N SER A 111 3.05 -2.25 12.92
CA SER A 111 3.32 -3.23 11.86
C SER A 111 3.13 -4.67 12.33
N LEU A 112 3.48 -4.95 13.59
CA LEU A 112 3.29 -6.29 14.15
C LEU A 112 1.80 -6.64 14.23
N LEU A 113 0.98 -5.69 14.66
CA LEU A 113 -0.47 -5.90 14.74
C LEU A 113 -1.06 -6.20 13.36
N PHE A 114 -0.66 -5.45 12.33
CA PHE A 114 -1.13 -5.69 10.97
C PHE A 114 -0.73 -7.09 10.49
N ALA A 115 0.53 -7.44 10.68
CA ALA A 115 1.05 -8.72 10.20
C ALA A 115 0.39 -9.90 10.90
N GLU A 116 0.15 -9.81 12.20
CA GLU A 116 -0.54 -10.87 12.95
C GLU A 116 -1.98 -11.03 12.48
N THR A 117 -2.70 -9.93 12.29
CA THR A 117 -4.09 -9.97 11.82
C THR A 117 -4.15 -10.53 10.40
N GLY A 118 -3.24 -10.12 9.52
CA GLY A 118 -3.17 -10.64 8.16
C GLY A 118 -2.96 -12.14 8.13
N ASN A 119 -2.11 -12.68 9.00
CA ASN A 119 -1.92 -14.11 9.12
C ASN A 119 -3.20 -14.81 9.59
N SER A 120 -3.90 -14.24 10.56
CA SER A 120 -5.10 -14.86 11.13
C SER A 120 -6.26 -14.95 10.14
N ILE A 121 -6.35 -13.99 9.20
CA ILE A 121 -7.40 -14.00 8.17
C ILE A 121 -6.97 -14.73 6.89
N GLY A 122 -5.73 -15.22 6.84
CA GLY A 122 -5.23 -15.96 5.70
C GLY A 122 -4.88 -15.11 4.49
N ALA A 123 -4.62 -13.81 4.67
CA ALA A 123 -4.24 -12.92 3.59
C ALA A 123 -2.79 -13.16 3.15
N ILE A 124 -2.53 -12.99 1.86
CA ILE A 124 -1.15 -12.88 1.37
C ILE A 124 -0.61 -11.53 1.82
N GLN A 125 0.55 -11.51 2.43
CA GLN A 125 1.12 -10.29 2.97
C GLN A 125 2.43 -9.95 2.28
N ILE A 126 2.51 -8.71 1.80
CA ILE A 126 3.70 -8.18 1.12
C ILE A 126 4.08 -6.89 1.82
N ALA A 127 5.33 -6.78 2.23
CA ALA A 127 5.80 -5.58 2.94
C ALA A 127 7.02 -4.99 2.24
N GLY A 128 7.08 -3.67 2.20
CA GLY A 128 8.23 -2.93 1.72
C GLY A 128 8.50 -1.76 2.65
N THR A 129 9.65 -1.76 3.32
CA THR A 129 10.02 -0.69 4.24
C THR A 129 11.53 -0.52 4.28
N GLY A 130 11.96 0.74 4.44
CA GLY A 130 13.35 1.06 4.71
C GLY A 130 13.71 1.01 6.18
N SER A 131 12.71 0.87 7.07
CA SER A 131 12.93 0.88 8.50
C SER A 131 13.52 -0.44 8.97
N GLN A 132 14.77 -0.41 9.41
CA GLN A 132 15.46 -1.63 9.87
C GLN A 132 14.85 -2.21 11.14
N THR A 133 14.19 -1.39 11.96
CA THR A 133 13.57 -1.87 13.20
C THR A 133 12.32 -2.72 12.92
N GLN A 134 11.68 -2.55 11.77
CA GLN A 134 10.45 -3.26 11.42
C GLN A 134 10.70 -4.45 10.49
N ILE A 135 11.85 -4.49 9.82
CA ILE A 135 12.18 -5.55 8.88
C ILE A 135 12.08 -6.95 9.50
N PRO A 136 12.61 -7.20 10.71
CA PRO A 136 12.51 -8.55 11.30
C PRO A 136 11.07 -9.02 11.50
N PHE A 137 10.16 -8.12 11.87
CA PHE A 137 8.75 -8.48 12.05
C PHE A 137 8.11 -8.86 10.72
N PHE A 138 8.38 -8.10 9.68
CA PHE A 138 7.83 -8.36 8.36
C PHE A 138 8.40 -9.64 7.74
N VAL A 139 9.69 -9.91 7.94
CA VAL A 139 10.31 -11.12 7.42
C VAL A 139 9.66 -12.38 8.02
N THR A 140 9.35 -12.35 9.31
CA THR A 140 8.73 -13.51 9.97
C THR A 140 7.24 -13.66 9.67
N ALA A 141 6.53 -12.55 9.46
CA ALA A 141 5.07 -12.56 9.38
C ALA A 141 4.54 -12.43 7.95
N CYS A 142 5.29 -11.80 7.04
CA CYS A 142 4.83 -11.56 5.67
C CYS A 142 5.39 -12.60 4.71
N ASP A 143 4.63 -12.86 3.65
CA ASP A 143 5.01 -13.84 2.62
C ASP A 143 6.16 -13.31 1.75
N TYR A 144 6.18 -12.00 1.51
CA TYR A 144 7.21 -11.34 0.71
C TYR A 144 7.61 -10.03 1.37
N THR A 145 8.90 -9.70 1.36
CA THR A 145 9.41 -8.44 1.89
C THR A 145 10.42 -7.81 0.95
N LEU A 146 10.27 -6.48 0.75
CA LEU A 146 11.28 -5.64 0.12
C LEU A 146 11.97 -4.87 1.24
N MET A 147 13.27 -5.15 1.47
CA MET A 147 13.98 -4.66 2.64
C MET A 147 14.93 -3.52 2.27
N GLY A 148 14.84 -2.41 3.01
CA GLY A 148 15.79 -1.32 2.91
C GLY A 148 15.93 -0.80 1.48
N GLU A 149 17.13 -0.92 0.94
CA GLU A 149 17.44 -0.43 -0.40
C GLU A 149 16.61 -1.12 -1.50
N GLU A 150 16.21 -2.38 -1.31
CA GLU A 150 15.37 -3.08 -2.28
C GLU A 150 14.03 -2.38 -2.47
N PHE A 151 13.44 -1.87 -1.38
CA PHE A 151 12.18 -1.14 -1.45
C PHE A 151 12.34 0.14 -2.28
N PHE A 152 13.40 0.90 -2.04
CA PHE A 152 13.64 2.12 -2.79
C PHE A 152 14.02 1.83 -4.24
N ALA A 153 14.79 0.79 -4.49
CA ALA A 153 15.15 0.37 -5.83
C ALA A 153 13.91 -0.05 -6.63
N ALA A 154 12.99 -0.79 -6.01
CA ALA A 154 11.75 -1.20 -6.64
C ALA A 154 10.89 0.01 -6.99
N SER A 155 10.75 0.98 -6.07
CA SER A 155 9.96 2.18 -6.34
C SER A 155 10.58 3.02 -7.46
N ALA A 156 11.91 3.13 -7.48
CA ALA A 156 12.61 3.87 -8.53
C ALA A 156 12.44 3.19 -9.89
N TYR A 157 12.54 1.87 -9.92
CA TYR A 157 12.31 1.09 -11.13
C TYR A 157 10.90 1.30 -11.66
N LEU A 158 9.91 1.18 -10.79
CA LEU A 158 8.50 1.33 -11.18
C LEU A 158 8.19 2.74 -11.69
N SER A 159 8.79 3.77 -11.07
CA SER A 159 8.57 5.15 -11.52
C SER A 159 9.19 5.43 -12.88
N LYS A 160 10.22 4.70 -13.27
CA LYS A 160 10.94 4.88 -14.54
C LYS A 160 10.53 3.86 -15.60
N GLU A 161 9.71 2.90 -15.26
CA GLU A 161 9.34 1.83 -16.16
C GLU A 161 8.85 2.30 -17.53
N PRO A 162 7.93 3.29 -17.62
CA PRO A 162 7.51 3.79 -18.93
C PRO A 162 8.66 4.37 -19.75
N GLU A 163 9.59 5.05 -19.11
CA GLU A 163 10.76 5.62 -19.79
C GLU A 163 11.71 4.53 -20.27
N LEU A 164 11.92 3.50 -19.44
CA LEU A 164 12.75 2.37 -19.81
C LEU A 164 12.18 1.64 -21.00
N ILE A 165 10.88 1.40 -21.00
CA ILE A 165 10.20 0.73 -22.09
C ILE A 165 10.29 1.57 -23.37
N ALA A 166 10.09 2.89 -23.27
CA ALA A 166 10.18 3.80 -24.40
C ALA A 166 11.61 3.91 -24.93
N GLY A 167 12.62 3.77 -24.07
CA GLY A 167 14.03 3.86 -24.43
C GLY A 167 14.61 2.56 -25.04
N ILE A 168 13.88 1.49 -24.94
CA ILE A 168 14.28 0.21 -25.51
C ILE A 168 13.79 0.13 -26.96
#